data_4c8f13681ed95d658a7b196840d9e29d
#
_entry.id   4c8f13681ed95d658a7b196840d9e29d
#
_cell.length_a   1.000
_cell.length_b   1.000
_cell.length_c   1.000
_cell.angle_alpha   90.00
_cell.angle_beta   90.00
_cell.angle_gamma   90.00
#
_symmetry.space_group_name_H-M   'P 1'
#
loop_
_entity.id
_entity.type
_entity.pdbx_description
1 polymer ?
#
loop_
_entity_poly.entity_id
_entity_poly.type
_entity_poly.pdbx_seq_one_letter_code
_entity_poly.pdbx_strand_id
1 'polypeptide(L)'
;MNEYRFNAMGCEVVVRGGRADEQREVEQLFRDRDRTFSRFIPGSELNRVNEASGRPILVSGLFADTLAVALQVARETDGLVDPTLGAALEAAGYTRDFSELIADPRPAGPACGPRPVGLIGRIVRVPEGAILDLNGVVKSLAVDDALALLS
;
A
#
# COMPACT_ATOMS: atom_id res chain seq x y z
N MET A 1 -1.10 -30.88 -6.80
CA MET A 1 -1.68 -29.53 -6.85
C MET A 1 -0.66 -28.61 -7.51
N ASN A 2 -1.05 -27.89 -8.55
CA ASN A 2 -0.14 -26.98 -9.25
C ASN A 2 0.15 -25.78 -8.33
N GLU A 3 1.42 -25.40 -8.21
CA GLU A 3 1.87 -24.27 -7.40
C GLU A 3 2.62 -23.28 -8.31
N TYR A 4 2.21 -22.03 -8.28
CA TYR A 4 2.80 -20.94 -9.03
C TYR A 4 3.36 -19.90 -8.07
N ARG A 5 4.62 -19.48 -8.27
CA ARG A 5 5.33 -18.56 -7.37
C ARG A 5 5.85 -17.36 -8.14
N PHE A 6 5.73 -16.18 -7.51
CA PHE A 6 6.31 -14.94 -8.03
C PHE A 6 6.60 -13.97 -6.88
N ASN A 7 7.39 -12.94 -7.14
CA ASN A 7 7.69 -11.88 -6.18
C ASN A 7 6.93 -10.60 -6.56
N ALA A 8 6.24 -10.01 -5.60
CA ALA A 8 5.59 -8.71 -5.71
C ALA A 8 5.43 -8.07 -4.33
N MET A 9 5.38 -6.76 -4.27
CA MET A 9 5.13 -6.01 -3.04
C MET A 9 6.11 -6.35 -1.90
N GLY A 10 7.37 -6.64 -2.24
CA GLY A 10 8.42 -7.00 -1.29
C GLY A 10 8.27 -8.39 -0.63
N CYS A 11 7.45 -9.28 -1.18
CA CYS A 11 7.27 -10.64 -0.65
C CYS A 11 7.12 -11.68 -1.77
N GLU A 12 7.31 -12.96 -1.43
CA GLU A 12 6.94 -14.08 -2.29
C GLU A 12 5.45 -14.33 -2.19
N VAL A 13 4.78 -14.46 -3.34
CA VAL A 13 3.38 -14.84 -3.46
C VAL A 13 3.31 -16.26 -4.00
N VAL A 14 2.51 -17.11 -3.35
CA VAL A 14 2.32 -18.50 -3.73
C VAL A 14 0.83 -18.73 -4.05
N VAL A 15 0.55 -19.09 -5.29
CA VAL A 15 -0.80 -19.47 -5.76
C VAL A 15 -0.88 -20.97 -5.86
N ARG A 16 -1.81 -21.57 -5.13
CA ARG A 16 -2.04 -23.03 -5.17
C ARG A 16 -3.37 -23.32 -5.85
N GLY A 17 -3.31 -24.08 -6.91
CA GLY A 17 -4.48 -24.38 -7.76
C GLY A 17 -4.69 -23.35 -8.85
N GLY A 18 -5.87 -23.36 -9.46
CA GLY A 18 -6.20 -22.53 -10.61
C GLY A 18 -5.53 -22.99 -11.92
N ARG A 19 -6.02 -22.46 -13.03
CA ARG A 19 -5.42 -22.67 -14.35
C ARG A 19 -4.24 -21.71 -14.57
N ALA A 20 -3.39 -22.01 -15.53
CA ALA A 20 -2.19 -21.20 -15.81
C ALA A 20 -2.51 -19.78 -16.28
N ASP A 21 -3.67 -19.54 -16.89
CA ASP A 21 -4.14 -18.20 -17.23
C ASP A 21 -4.59 -17.43 -15.99
N GLU A 22 -5.36 -18.05 -15.10
CA GLU A 22 -5.78 -17.47 -13.83
C GLU A 22 -4.58 -17.13 -12.93
N GLN A 23 -3.58 -18.01 -12.85
CA GLN A 23 -2.36 -17.75 -12.09
C GLN A 23 -1.60 -16.53 -12.61
N ARG A 24 -1.54 -16.34 -13.95
CA ARG A 24 -0.94 -15.14 -14.55
C ARG A 24 -1.77 -13.87 -14.30
N GLU A 25 -3.09 -13.97 -14.27
CA GLU A 25 -3.96 -12.84 -13.92
C GLU A 25 -3.75 -12.42 -12.48
N VAL A 26 -3.59 -13.37 -11.55
CA VAL A 26 -3.23 -13.06 -10.15
C VAL A 26 -1.87 -12.36 -10.07
N GLU A 27 -0.85 -12.86 -10.79
CA GLU A 27 0.45 -12.18 -10.83
C GLU A 27 0.32 -10.74 -11.34
N GLN A 28 -0.43 -10.53 -12.42
CA GLN A 28 -0.65 -9.20 -12.98
C GLN A 28 -1.37 -8.28 -12.00
N LEU A 29 -2.37 -8.79 -11.28
CA LEU A 29 -3.07 -8.06 -10.23
C LEU A 29 -2.11 -7.56 -9.14
N PHE A 30 -1.23 -8.43 -8.64
CA PHE A 30 -0.24 -8.03 -7.62
C PHE A 30 0.78 -7.02 -8.17
N ARG A 31 1.24 -7.18 -9.40
CA ARG A 31 2.16 -6.23 -10.04
C ARG A 31 1.53 -4.85 -10.25
N ASP A 32 0.24 -4.79 -10.61
CA ASP A 32 -0.48 -3.53 -10.79
C ASP A 32 -0.65 -2.81 -9.45
N ARG A 33 -0.91 -3.55 -8.38
CA ARG A 33 -0.97 -2.97 -7.04
C ARG A 33 0.40 -2.47 -6.57
N ASP A 34 1.45 -3.22 -6.83
CA ASP A 34 2.80 -2.78 -6.51
C ASP A 34 3.16 -1.46 -7.21
N ARG A 35 2.89 -1.36 -8.52
CA ARG A 35 3.10 -0.12 -9.29
C ARG A 35 2.26 1.06 -8.77
N THR A 36 1.05 0.80 -8.31
CA THR A 36 0.14 1.85 -7.82
C THR A 36 0.51 2.33 -6.42
N PHE A 37 0.85 1.41 -5.51
CA PHE A 37 0.93 1.68 -4.08
C PHE A 37 2.33 1.61 -3.49
N SER A 38 3.37 1.30 -4.26
CA SER A 38 4.74 1.27 -3.73
C SER A 38 5.28 2.69 -3.50
N ARG A 39 5.79 2.95 -2.29
CA ARG A 39 6.55 4.17 -1.99
C ARG A 39 7.91 4.20 -2.69
N PHE A 40 8.43 3.03 -3.09
CA PHE A 40 9.78 2.85 -3.63
C PHE A 40 9.84 2.89 -5.16
N ILE A 41 8.68 2.85 -5.83
CA ILE A 41 8.60 2.98 -7.30
C ILE A 41 8.38 4.45 -7.65
N PRO A 42 9.36 5.11 -8.28
CA PRO A 42 9.20 6.49 -8.74
C PRO A 42 7.99 6.61 -9.68
N GLY A 43 7.18 7.65 -9.46
CA GLY A 43 5.98 7.90 -10.28
C GLY A 43 4.79 6.99 -9.97
N SER A 44 4.83 6.16 -8.95
CA SER A 44 3.64 5.45 -8.47
C SER A 44 2.53 6.44 -8.14
N GLU A 45 1.27 6.00 -8.21
CA GLU A 45 0.15 6.87 -7.85
C GLU A 45 0.23 7.32 -6.40
N LEU A 46 0.66 6.44 -5.49
CA LEU A 46 0.90 6.79 -4.09
C LEU A 46 1.92 7.93 -3.94
N ASN A 47 3.05 7.87 -4.65
CA ASN A 47 4.06 8.92 -4.59
C ASN A 47 3.53 10.24 -5.15
N ARG A 48 2.77 10.24 -6.25
CA ARG A 48 2.11 11.46 -6.75
C ARG A 48 1.15 12.08 -5.74
N VAL A 49 0.42 11.25 -4.98
CA VAL A 49 -0.46 11.72 -3.90
C VAL A 49 0.35 12.31 -2.76
N ASN A 50 1.44 11.68 -2.35
CA ASN A 50 2.33 12.18 -1.30
C ASN A 50 3.01 13.49 -1.70
N GLU A 51 3.46 13.60 -2.95
CA GLU A 51 4.09 14.82 -3.50
C GLU A 51 3.11 16.00 -3.65
N ALA A 52 1.80 15.72 -3.70
CA ALA A 52 0.80 16.79 -3.75
C ALA A 52 0.76 17.64 -2.48
N SER A 53 1.21 17.13 -1.35
CA SER A 53 1.48 17.86 -0.09
C SER A 53 0.44 18.93 0.25
N GLY A 54 -0.70 18.52 0.76
CA GLY A 54 -1.82 19.39 1.14
C GLY A 54 -2.73 19.81 -0.01
N ARG A 55 -2.35 19.61 -1.28
CA ARG A 55 -3.18 19.92 -2.44
C ARG A 55 -4.12 18.75 -2.77
N PRO A 56 -5.36 19.02 -3.17
CA PRO A 56 -6.25 17.96 -3.65
C PRO A 56 -5.75 17.41 -5.00
N ILE A 57 -5.82 16.10 -5.16
CA ILE A 57 -5.43 15.38 -6.37
C ILE A 57 -6.48 14.35 -6.76
N LEU A 58 -6.75 14.23 -8.06
CA LEU A 58 -7.62 13.19 -8.62
C LEU A 58 -6.83 11.87 -8.72
N VAL A 59 -7.42 10.79 -8.20
CA VAL A 59 -6.83 9.45 -8.21
C VAL A 59 -7.67 8.45 -8.99
N SER A 60 -7.08 7.27 -9.26
CA SER A 60 -7.81 6.14 -9.85
C SER A 60 -8.91 5.63 -8.90
N GLY A 61 -9.89 4.90 -9.45
CA GLY A 61 -10.90 4.22 -8.64
C GLY A 61 -10.25 3.21 -7.68
N LEU A 62 -9.31 2.43 -8.17
CA LEU A 62 -8.55 1.49 -7.35
C LEU A 62 -7.88 2.16 -6.14
N PHE A 63 -7.27 3.32 -6.35
CA PHE A 63 -6.63 4.06 -5.27
C PHE A 63 -7.65 4.59 -4.26
N ALA A 64 -8.74 5.19 -4.75
CA ALA A 64 -9.80 5.74 -3.89
C ALA A 64 -10.45 4.65 -3.03
N ASP A 65 -10.79 3.50 -3.62
CA ASP A 65 -11.42 2.37 -2.92
C ASP A 65 -10.47 1.78 -1.86
N THR A 66 -9.20 1.59 -2.20
CA THR A 66 -8.18 1.10 -1.28
C THR A 66 -7.96 2.08 -0.11
N LEU A 67 -7.88 3.37 -0.40
CA LEU A 67 -7.73 4.39 0.64
C LEU A 67 -8.97 4.46 1.55
N ALA A 68 -10.17 4.32 1.00
CA ALA A 68 -11.40 4.27 1.79
C ALA A 68 -11.37 3.12 2.80
N VAL A 69 -10.94 1.92 2.38
CA VAL A 69 -10.76 0.77 3.29
C VAL A 69 -9.70 1.08 4.34
N ALA A 70 -8.55 1.63 3.97
CA ALA A 70 -7.49 1.97 4.92
C ALA A 70 -7.95 2.98 5.98
N LEU A 71 -8.71 4.00 5.58
CA LEU A 71 -9.29 4.99 6.50
C LEU A 71 -10.37 4.37 7.39
N GLN A 72 -11.14 3.40 6.88
CA GLN A 72 -12.11 2.66 7.70
C GLN A 72 -11.40 1.82 8.74
N VAL A 73 -10.39 1.02 8.36
CA VAL A 73 -9.61 0.19 9.29
C VAL A 73 -8.92 1.07 10.34
N ALA A 74 -8.40 2.23 9.97
CA ALA A 74 -7.83 3.17 10.92
C ALA A 74 -8.85 3.61 11.99
N ARG A 75 -10.09 3.90 11.60
CA ARG A 75 -11.17 4.24 12.54
C ARG A 75 -11.56 3.06 13.42
N GLU A 76 -11.73 1.88 12.85
CA GLU A 76 -12.16 0.67 13.56
C GLU A 76 -11.12 0.17 14.57
N THR A 77 -9.84 0.50 14.35
CA THR A 77 -8.72 0.11 15.22
C THR A 77 -8.24 1.23 16.14
N ASP A 78 -8.98 2.35 16.22
CA ASP A 78 -8.57 3.54 16.99
C ASP A 78 -7.14 4.01 16.65
N GLY A 79 -6.77 3.92 15.37
CA GLY A 79 -5.47 4.35 14.86
C GLY A 79 -4.32 3.36 15.08
N LEU A 80 -4.58 2.12 15.50
CA LEU A 80 -3.54 1.08 15.53
C LEU A 80 -3.05 0.73 14.13
N VAL A 81 -3.94 0.78 13.14
CA VAL A 81 -3.59 0.78 11.73
C VAL A 81 -3.71 2.21 11.23
N ASP A 82 -2.60 2.83 10.92
CA ASP A 82 -2.54 4.24 10.51
C ASP A 82 -1.93 4.37 9.10
N PRO A 83 -2.72 4.72 8.08
CA PRO A 83 -2.22 4.90 6.72
C PRO A 83 -1.31 6.12 6.56
N THR A 84 -1.16 6.98 7.58
CA THR A 84 -0.31 8.17 7.53
C THR A 84 1.07 7.98 8.18
N LEU A 85 1.47 6.74 8.46
CA LEU A 85 2.74 6.39 9.11
C LEU A 85 3.98 6.50 8.21
N GLY A 86 3.83 6.83 6.92
CA GLY A 86 4.96 6.83 5.98
C GLY A 86 6.15 7.66 6.46
N ALA A 87 5.93 8.84 7.00
CA ALA A 87 7.01 9.69 7.53
C ALA A 87 7.70 9.06 8.76
N ALA A 88 6.94 8.41 9.65
CA ALA A 88 7.50 7.72 10.79
C ALA A 88 8.31 6.48 10.38
N LEU A 89 7.85 5.75 9.37
CA LEU A 89 8.57 4.62 8.79
C LEU A 89 9.89 5.06 8.15
N GLU A 90 9.90 6.18 7.42
CA GLU A 90 11.13 6.75 6.86
C GLU A 90 12.11 7.19 7.95
N ALA A 91 11.62 7.85 8.99
CA ALA A 91 12.42 8.25 10.15
C ALA A 91 12.98 7.03 10.92
N ALA A 92 12.29 5.89 10.88
CA ALA A 92 12.76 4.62 11.42
C ALA A 92 13.73 3.86 10.49
N GLY A 93 14.08 4.43 9.32
CA GLY A 93 15.00 3.84 8.36
C GLY A 93 14.33 2.98 7.26
N TYR A 94 13.01 2.88 7.24
CA TYR A 94 12.27 2.15 6.19
C TYR A 94 12.14 3.00 4.92
N THR A 95 13.27 3.19 4.25
CA THR A 95 13.40 4.02 3.04
C THR A 95 13.52 3.21 1.75
N ARG A 96 13.55 1.88 1.83
CA ARG A 96 13.74 0.92 0.72
C ARG A 96 12.84 -0.28 0.92
N ASP A 97 12.74 -1.12 -0.11
CA ASP A 97 12.11 -2.42 0.02
C ASP A 97 12.70 -3.22 1.18
N PHE A 98 11.87 -4.02 1.85
CA PHE A 98 12.27 -4.79 3.04
C PHE A 98 13.50 -5.67 2.79
N SER A 99 13.63 -6.24 1.57
CA SER A 99 14.77 -7.04 1.16
C SER A 99 16.10 -6.27 1.09
N GLU A 100 16.04 -4.94 1.01
CA GLU A 100 17.20 -4.04 0.89
C GLU A 100 17.50 -3.30 2.20
N LEU A 101 16.74 -3.55 3.26
CA LEU A 101 16.91 -2.90 4.54
C LEU A 101 18.21 -3.35 5.21
N ILE A 102 19.00 -2.36 5.60
CA ILE A 102 20.14 -2.54 6.49
C ILE A 102 19.68 -2.18 7.90
N ALA A 103 19.92 -3.04 8.87
CA ALA A 103 19.58 -2.77 10.26
C ALA A 103 20.21 -1.44 10.73
N ASP A 104 19.38 -0.50 11.13
CA ASP A 104 19.81 0.77 11.70
C ASP A 104 19.63 0.68 13.23
N PRO A 105 20.71 0.74 14.02
CA PRO A 105 20.62 0.65 15.47
C PRO A 105 20.07 1.92 16.13
N ARG A 106 19.81 2.99 15.35
CA ARG A 106 19.26 4.23 15.93
C ARG A 106 17.79 4.02 16.33
N PRO A 107 17.38 4.52 17.50
CA PRO A 107 15.97 4.47 17.89
C PRO A 107 15.13 5.27 16.91
N ALA A 108 13.98 4.70 16.52
CA ALA A 108 12.98 5.42 15.76
C ALA A 108 12.51 6.65 16.55
N GLY A 109 12.39 7.79 15.88
CA GLY A 109 11.76 8.96 16.47
C GLY A 109 10.29 8.70 16.83
N PRO A 110 9.68 9.52 17.68
CA PRO A 110 8.28 9.39 18.04
C PRO A 110 7.40 9.48 16.78
N ALA A 111 6.49 8.52 16.60
CA ALA A 111 5.48 8.62 15.55
C ALA A 111 4.51 9.77 15.87
N CYS A 112 4.25 10.63 14.90
CA CYS A 112 3.08 11.51 14.98
C CYS A 112 1.82 10.63 14.88
N GLY A 113 0.80 10.92 15.67
CA GLY A 113 -0.48 10.22 15.57
C GLY A 113 -1.16 10.41 14.20
N PRO A 114 -2.26 9.69 13.95
CA PRO A 114 -2.98 9.72 12.68
C PRO A 114 -3.30 11.13 12.21
N ARG A 115 -3.03 11.43 10.94
CA ARG A 115 -3.31 12.72 10.30
C ARG A 115 -4.61 12.64 9.50
N PRO A 116 -5.47 13.67 9.52
CA PRO A 116 -6.73 13.62 8.79
C PRO A 116 -6.50 13.67 7.28
N VAL A 117 -6.81 12.58 6.60
CA VAL A 117 -6.79 12.48 5.14
C VAL A 117 -8.19 12.74 4.60
N GLY A 118 -8.32 13.68 3.66
CA GLY A 118 -9.57 13.93 2.96
C GLY A 118 -9.74 12.99 1.76
N LEU A 119 -10.92 12.38 1.66
CA LEU A 119 -11.34 11.59 0.51
C LEU A 119 -12.78 11.93 0.17
N ILE A 120 -13.02 12.49 -1.03
CA ILE A 120 -14.35 12.81 -1.56
C ILE A 120 -14.42 12.26 -2.99
N GLY A 121 -15.18 11.19 -3.17
CA GLY A 121 -15.18 10.45 -4.43
C GLY A 121 -13.77 9.98 -4.77
N ARG A 122 -13.19 10.52 -5.85
CA ARG A 122 -11.83 10.22 -6.29
C ARG A 122 -10.85 11.37 -6.07
N ILE A 123 -11.21 12.34 -5.24
CA ILE A 123 -10.34 13.45 -4.88
C ILE A 123 -9.75 13.19 -3.49
N VAL A 124 -8.43 13.12 -3.42
CA VAL A 124 -7.66 12.87 -2.20
C VAL A 124 -6.90 14.13 -1.80
N ARG A 125 -6.88 14.41 -0.52
CA ARG A 125 -6.05 15.45 0.08
C ARG A 125 -5.32 14.90 1.29
N VAL A 126 -4.02 14.78 1.19
CA VAL A 126 -3.12 14.39 2.29
C VAL A 126 -2.57 15.66 2.93
N PRO A 127 -2.66 15.83 4.26
CA PRO A 127 -2.11 17.01 4.92
C PRO A 127 -0.63 17.19 4.63
N GLU A 128 -0.19 18.44 4.58
CA GLU A 128 1.24 18.76 4.42
C GLU A 128 2.08 18.09 5.51
N GLY A 129 3.20 17.47 5.13
CA GLY A 129 4.10 16.74 6.02
C GLY A 129 3.63 15.33 6.42
N ALA A 130 2.41 14.91 6.02
CA ALA A 130 1.99 13.53 6.14
C ALA A 130 2.40 12.73 4.89
N ILE A 131 2.79 11.48 5.08
CA ILE A 131 3.13 10.55 4.00
C ILE A 131 2.25 9.32 4.16
N LEU A 132 1.49 8.99 3.11
CA LEU A 132 0.70 7.77 3.06
C LEU A 132 1.62 6.56 2.87
N ASP A 133 1.32 5.51 3.63
CA ASP A 133 1.76 4.14 3.38
C ASP A 133 0.55 3.21 3.52
N LEU A 134 0.18 2.53 2.44
CA LEU A 134 -1.00 1.67 2.39
C LEU A 134 -0.65 0.18 2.44
N ASN A 135 0.61 -0.18 2.62
CA ASN A 135 1.08 -1.57 2.58
C ASN A 135 0.35 -2.50 3.56
N GLY A 136 -0.07 -1.99 4.72
CA GLY A 136 -0.82 -2.76 5.70
C GLY A 136 -2.21 -3.23 5.23
N VAL A 137 -2.75 -2.61 4.18
CA VAL A 137 -4.09 -2.90 3.65
C VAL A 137 -4.03 -3.46 2.24
N VAL A 138 -3.15 -2.94 1.39
CA VAL A 138 -3.07 -3.32 -0.04
C VAL A 138 -2.81 -4.81 -0.24
N LYS A 139 -1.95 -5.42 0.57
CA LYS A 139 -1.62 -6.85 0.44
C LYS A 139 -2.83 -7.73 0.75
N SER A 140 -3.57 -7.41 1.79
CA SER A 140 -4.77 -8.16 2.16
C SER A 140 -5.86 -8.05 1.08
N LEU A 141 -6.10 -6.84 0.58
CA LEU A 141 -7.05 -6.61 -0.51
C LEU A 141 -6.62 -7.33 -1.80
N ALA A 142 -5.32 -7.35 -2.11
CA ALA A 142 -4.80 -8.09 -3.26
C ALA A 142 -5.06 -9.60 -3.15
N VAL A 143 -4.95 -10.16 -1.94
CA VAL A 143 -5.28 -11.58 -1.69
C VAL A 143 -6.78 -11.84 -1.87
N ASP A 144 -7.64 -10.97 -1.34
CA ASP A 144 -9.10 -11.11 -1.48
C ASP A 144 -9.52 -11.06 -2.95
N ASP A 145 -8.99 -10.11 -3.72
CA ASP A 145 -9.26 -9.99 -5.16
C ASP A 145 -8.71 -11.19 -5.94
N ALA A 146 -7.53 -11.71 -5.58
CA ALA A 146 -6.97 -12.91 -6.19
C ALA A 146 -7.83 -14.15 -5.93
N LEU A 147 -8.37 -14.30 -4.73
CA LEU A 147 -9.30 -15.38 -4.40
C LEU A 147 -10.58 -15.29 -5.25
N ALA A 148 -11.09 -14.09 -5.48
CA ALA A 148 -12.25 -13.89 -6.35
C ALA A 148 -11.96 -14.24 -7.81
N LEU A 149 -10.72 -14.07 -8.30
CA LEU A 149 -10.31 -14.50 -9.65
C LEU A 149 -10.20 -16.03 -9.79
N LEU A 150 -9.89 -16.74 -8.69
CA LEU A 150 -9.68 -18.18 -8.68
C LEU A 150 -10.96 -18.98 -8.34
N SER A 151 -12.07 -18.29 -8.08
CA SER A 151 -13.38 -18.89 -7.72
C SER A 151 -14.22 -19.09 -8.96
#